data_25b5db9cb01abd0bfd5dbbd5d3671651
#
_entry.id   25b5db9cb01abd0bfd5dbbd5d3671651
#
_cell.length_a   1.000
_cell.length_b   1.000
_cell.length_c   1.000
_cell.angle_alpha   90.00
_cell.angle_beta   90.00
_cell.angle_gamma   90.00
#
_symmetry.space_group_name_H-M   'P 1'
#
loop_
_entity.id
_entity.type
_entity.pdbx_description
1 polymer ?
#
loop_
_entity_poly.entity_id
_entity_poly.type
_entity_poly.pdbx_seq_one_letter_code
_entity_poly.pdbx_strand_id
1 'polypeptide(L)' 'TLNGDLSRLVQNGMINRQMAYKYSNDVAELDQYL' A
#
# COMPACT_ATOMS: atom_id res chain seq x y z
N THR A 1 -0.02 -9.59 4.95
CA THR A 1 -1.33 -8.95 4.78
C THR A 1 -1.40 -8.21 3.45
N LEU A 2 -2.60 -7.87 3.03
CA LEU A 2 -2.78 -7.08 1.80
C LEU A 2 -2.01 -5.75 1.89
N ASN A 3 -2.14 -5.03 3.00
CA ASN A 3 -1.45 -3.75 3.15
C ASN A 3 0.06 -3.91 3.19
N GLY A 4 0.56 -4.98 3.80
CA GLY A 4 1.99 -5.27 3.78
C GLY A 4 2.49 -5.50 2.37
N ASP A 5 1.74 -6.24 1.56
CA ASP A 5 2.10 -6.47 0.17
C ASP A 5 2.02 -5.19 -0.65
N LEU A 6 0.99 -4.37 -0.45
CA LEU A 6 0.85 -3.10 -1.14
C LEU A 6 2.01 -2.16 -0.82
N SER A 7 2.42 -2.08 0.44
CA SER A 7 3.52 -1.21 0.82
C SER A 7 4.82 -1.64 0.16
N ARG A 8 5.04 -2.95 0.06
CA ARG A 8 6.23 -3.47 -0.60
C ARG A 8 6.25 -3.11 -2.08
N LEU A 9 5.09 -3.20 -2.75
CA LEU A 9 5.00 -2.83 -4.16
C LEU A 9 5.28 -1.34 -4.36
N VAL A 10 4.81 -0.50 -3.45
CA VAL A 10 5.12 0.94 -3.50
C VAL A 10 6.62 1.16 -3.34
N GLN A 11 7.24 0.50 -2.36
CA GLN A 11 8.67 0.68 -2.09
C GLN A 11 9.53 0.19 -3.25
N ASN A 12 9.08 -0.82 -3.97
CA ASN A 12 9.78 -1.34 -5.13
C ASN A 12 9.51 -0.54 -6.41
N GLY A 13 8.68 0.50 -6.35
CA GLY A 13 8.34 1.29 -7.51
C GLY A 13 7.39 0.64 -8.47
N MET A 14 6.75 -0.48 -8.08
CA MET A 14 5.83 -1.20 -8.96
C MET A 14 4.47 -0.51 -9.06
N ILE A 15 4.04 0.13 -7.99
CA ILE A 15 2.81 0.93 -7.95
C ILE A 15 3.08 2.20 -7.16
N ASN A 16 2.23 3.22 -7.34
CA ASN A 16 2.34 4.44 -6.54
C ASN A 16 1.39 4.38 -5.35
N ARG A 17 1.50 5.37 -4.44
CA ARG A 17 0.67 5.42 -3.24
C ARG A 17 -0.81 5.48 -3.55
N GLN A 18 -1.18 6.24 -4.58
CA GLN A 18 -2.59 6.36 -4.96
C GLN A 18 -3.17 4.99 -5.33
N MET A 19 -2.42 4.19 -6.07
CA MET A 19 -2.87 2.85 -6.43
C MET A 19 -2.98 1.96 -5.20
N ALA A 20 -2.03 2.06 -4.29
CA ALA A 20 -2.07 1.28 -3.06
C ALA A 20 -3.32 1.64 -2.24
N TYR A 21 -3.63 2.93 -2.10
CA TYR A 21 -4.84 3.36 -1.39
C TYR A 21 -6.11 2.81 -2.04
N LYS A 22 -6.13 2.77 -3.37
CA LYS A 22 -7.29 2.30 -4.11
C LYS A 22 -7.58 0.82 -3.82
N TYR A 23 -6.54 0.00 -3.69
CA TYR A 23 -6.70 -1.43 -3.48
C TYR A 23 -6.78 -1.82 -2.01
N SER A 24 -6.39 -0.93 -1.10
CA SER A 24 -6.40 -1.22 0.32
C SER A 24 -7.83 -1.34 0.85
N ASN A 25 -8.02 -2.26 1.78
CA ASN A 25 -9.28 -2.37 2.53
C ASN A 25 -9.20 -1.67 3.88
N ASP A 26 -8.04 -1.08 4.23
CA ASP A 26 -7.86 -0.32 5.46
C ASP A 26 -6.71 0.66 5.23
N VAL A 27 -7.08 1.84 4.73
CA VAL A 27 -6.11 2.87 4.34
C VAL A 27 -5.32 3.39 5.54
N ALA A 28 -5.96 3.51 6.70
CA ALA A 28 -5.28 3.97 7.90
C ALA A 28 -4.16 2.99 8.30
N GLU A 29 -4.41 1.69 8.20
CA GLU A 29 -3.39 0.69 8.45
C GLU A 29 -2.29 0.77 7.40
N LEU A 30 -2.67 0.93 6.13
CA LEU A 30 -1.68 1.03 5.05
C LEU A 30 -0.72 2.19 5.29
N ASP A 31 -1.22 3.33 5.74
CA ASP A 31 -0.37 4.49 6.03
C ASP A 31 0.72 4.16 7.05
N GLN A 32 0.46 3.26 7.97
CA GLN A 32 1.46 2.87 8.96
C GLN A 32 2.60 2.07 8.33
N TYR A 33 2.33 1.37 7.23
CA TYR A 33 3.37 0.66 6.49
C TYR A 33 4.18 1.58 5.57
N LEU A 34 3.58 2.65 5.13
CA LEU A 34 4.22 3.58 4.21
C LEU A 34 5.03 4.63 4.98
#